data_6f57a0e85b58e7bb21ab4c471f9beaf9
#
_entry.id   6f57a0e85b58e7bb21ab4c471f9beaf9
#
_cell.length_a   1.000
_cell.length_b   1.000
_cell.length_c   1.000
_cell.angle_alpha   90.00
_cell.angle_beta   90.00
_cell.angle_gamma   90.00
#
_symmetry.space_group_name_H-M   'P 1'
#
loop_
_entity.id
_entity.type
_entity.pdbx_description
1 polymer ?
#
loop_
_entity_poly.entity_id
_entity_poly.type
_entity_poly.pdbx_seq_one_letter_code
_entity_poly.pdbx_strand_id
1 'polypeptide(L)'
;MEIFQVGGSLRDELLGLPVSERDWVVVGATPDELTALGFRPVGRDFPVFLHPRTGEEHALARTERKTAPGYRGFAIHAAPDVTLEQDLRRRDLTINAIARDARDNIIDPFGGRDDLKARLLRHVSDAFLRNTVERGTRASHPLAFLLLDRQRILLLEVGAVGMAKA
;
A
#
# COMPACT_ATOMS: atom_id res chain seq x y z
N MET A 1 4.14 17.91 -8.25
CA MET A 1 3.82 17.15 -7.02
C MET A 1 2.32 16.91 -6.97
N GLU A 2 1.91 15.67 -6.77
CA GLU A 2 0.53 15.26 -6.60
C GLU A 2 0.39 14.42 -5.32
N ILE A 3 -0.75 14.51 -4.64
CA ILE A 3 -1.00 13.82 -3.37
C ILE A 3 -2.26 12.98 -3.51
N PHE A 4 -2.18 11.72 -3.09
CA PHE A 4 -3.25 10.74 -3.20
C PHE A 4 -3.51 10.09 -1.84
N GLN A 5 -4.79 9.98 -1.45
CA GLN A 5 -5.17 9.10 -0.35
C GLN A 5 -5.07 7.65 -0.83
N VAL A 6 -4.55 6.76 0.02
CA VAL A 6 -4.28 5.37 -0.37
C VAL A 6 -4.49 4.39 0.80
N GLY A 7 -4.38 3.11 0.51
CA GLY A 7 -4.21 2.07 1.52
C GLY A 7 -5.48 1.67 2.25
N GLY A 8 -5.30 1.15 3.45
CA GLY A 8 -6.40 0.60 4.26
C GLY A 8 -7.45 1.62 4.63
N SER A 9 -7.06 2.88 4.84
CA SER A 9 -8.00 3.95 5.16
C SER A 9 -8.98 4.23 4.02
N LEU A 10 -8.50 4.27 2.78
CA LEU A 10 -9.36 4.45 1.61
C LEU A 10 -10.28 3.23 1.37
N ARG A 11 -9.72 2.01 1.54
CA ARG A 11 -10.52 0.77 1.50
C ARG A 11 -11.66 0.81 2.51
N ASP A 12 -11.37 1.16 3.75
CA ASP A 12 -12.35 1.18 4.83
C ASP A 12 -13.44 2.24 4.58
N GLU A 13 -13.06 3.39 4.05
CA GLU A 13 -14.00 4.44 3.64
C GLU A 13 -14.91 3.97 2.50
N LEU A 14 -14.38 3.28 1.48
CA LEU A 14 -15.16 2.69 0.40
C LEU A 14 -16.14 1.60 0.86
N LEU A 15 -15.85 0.97 2.01
CA LEU A 15 -16.74 0.00 2.68
C LEU A 15 -17.73 0.66 3.64
N GLY A 16 -17.71 2.00 3.79
CA GLY A 16 -18.54 2.73 4.73
C GLY A 16 -18.15 2.53 6.19
N LEU A 17 -16.91 2.10 6.45
CA LEU A 17 -16.36 1.91 7.79
C LEU A 17 -15.78 3.23 8.33
N PRO A 18 -15.80 3.46 9.66
CA PRO A 18 -15.16 4.61 10.25
C PRO A 18 -13.65 4.59 10.02
N VAL A 19 -13.09 5.74 9.62
CA VAL A 19 -11.65 5.93 9.40
C VAL A 19 -11.14 6.95 10.40
N SER A 20 -10.12 6.57 11.18
CA SER A 20 -9.46 7.44 12.17
C SER A 20 -8.20 8.11 11.64
N GLU A 21 -7.47 7.41 10.77
CA GLU A 21 -6.19 7.87 10.23
C GLU A 21 -6.20 7.67 8.71
N ARG A 22 -5.58 8.59 7.99
CA ARG A 22 -5.44 8.51 6.54
C ARG A 22 -3.97 8.41 6.17
N ASP A 23 -3.72 7.56 5.18
CA ASP A 23 -2.40 7.39 4.58
C ASP A 23 -2.37 8.11 3.23
N TRP A 24 -1.30 8.85 2.99
CA TRP A 24 -1.12 9.63 1.77
C TRP A 24 0.15 9.21 1.04
N VAL A 25 0.09 9.20 -0.28
CA VAL A 25 1.26 9.05 -1.16
C VAL A 25 1.48 10.35 -1.91
N VAL A 26 2.74 10.79 -1.94
CA VAL A 26 3.19 11.97 -2.66
C VAL A 26 4.01 11.53 -3.87
N VAL A 27 3.57 11.92 -5.06
CA VAL A 27 4.21 11.63 -6.34
C VAL A 27 4.86 12.90 -6.89
N GLY A 28 6.03 12.78 -7.48
CA GLY A 28 6.71 13.90 -8.15
C GLY A 28 7.27 14.92 -7.17
N ALA A 29 7.77 14.49 -6.01
CA ALA A 29 8.46 15.35 -5.05
C ALA A 29 9.71 14.67 -4.48
N THR A 30 10.61 15.50 -3.97
CA THR A 30 11.79 15.10 -3.22
C THR A 30 11.59 15.29 -1.70
N PRO A 31 12.40 14.63 -0.84
CA PRO A 31 12.41 14.90 0.59
C PRO A 31 12.64 16.37 0.95
N ASP A 32 13.53 17.04 0.22
CA ASP A 32 13.89 18.45 0.46
C ASP A 32 12.71 19.39 0.15
N GLU A 33 11.97 19.12 -0.94
CA GLU A 33 10.77 19.86 -1.29
C GLU A 33 9.68 19.72 -0.24
N LEU A 34 9.43 18.52 0.28
CA LEU A 34 8.47 18.31 1.37
C LEU A 34 8.91 19.04 2.64
N THR A 35 10.18 18.96 2.99
CA THR A 35 10.72 19.66 4.15
C THR A 35 10.58 21.19 4.01
N ALA A 36 10.85 21.74 2.83
CA ALA A 36 10.67 23.16 2.52
C ALA A 36 9.20 23.60 2.63
N LEU A 37 8.24 22.72 2.38
CA LEU A 37 6.81 22.93 2.58
C LEU A 37 6.36 22.74 4.04
N GLY A 38 7.28 22.47 4.97
CA GLY A 38 7.02 22.33 6.40
C GLY A 38 6.62 20.93 6.83
N PHE A 39 6.68 19.93 5.96
CA PHE A 39 6.48 18.55 6.37
C PHE A 39 7.66 18.08 7.22
N ARG A 40 7.38 17.32 8.26
CA ARG A 40 8.40 16.83 9.20
C ARG A 40 8.74 15.37 8.91
N PRO A 41 9.99 15.03 8.56
CA PRO A 41 10.39 13.65 8.33
C PRO A 41 10.25 12.80 9.61
N VAL A 42 9.69 11.59 9.47
CA VAL A 42 9.55 10.60 10.53
C VAL A 42 9.94 9.22 9.98
N GLY A 43 10.77 8.51 10.66
CA GLY A 43 11.26 7.21 10.17
C GLY A 43 12.68 7.29 9.61
N ARG A 44 13.48 6.31 10.02
CA ARG A 44 14.90 6.25 9.64
C ARG A 44 15.13 5.59 8.28
N ASP A 45 14.25 4.64 7.92
CA ASP A 45 14.47 3.76 6.77
C ASP A 45 13.51 4.05 5.60
N PHE A 46 12.48 4.89 5.81
CA PHE A 46 11.45 5.17 4.83
C PHE A 46 11.17 6.67 4.73
N PRO A 47 10.99 7.22 3.52
CA PRO A 47 10.67 8.63 3.32
C PRO A 47 9.19 8.91 3.65
N VAL A 48 8.87 8.91 4.94
CA VAL A 48 7.56 9.27 5.50
C VAL A 48 7.68 10.61 6.20
N PHE A 49 6.67 11.45 6.03
CA PHE A 49 6.62 12.81 6.54
C PHE A 49 5.27 13.07 7.20
N LEU A 50 5.25 13.84 8.27
CA LEU A 50 4.00 14.32 8.89
C LEU A 50 3.60 15.67 8.29
N HIS A 51 2.36 15.76 7.89
CA HIS A 51 1.78 17.01 7.39
C HIS A 51 1.76 18.10 8.48
N PRO A 52 2.21 19.34 8.18
CA PRO A 52 2.44 20.37 9.22
C PRO A 52 1.20 20.78 10.01
N ARG A 53 0.00 20.66 9.45
CA ARG A 53 -1.27 21.06 10.11
C ARG A 53 -2.07 19.87 10.63
N THR A 54 -2.15 18.77 9.88
CA THR A 54 -3.02 17.64 10.24
C THR A 54 -2.29 16.55 11.01
N GLY A 55 -0.94 16.49 10.89
CA GLY A 55 -0.14 15.41 11.47
C GLY A 55 -0.27 14.07 10.75
N GLU A 56 -1.04 14.01 9.66
CA GLU A 56 -1.23 12.79 8.88
C GLU A 56 0.05 12.38 8.14
N GLU A 57 0.24 11.07 7.98
CA GLU A 57 1.42 10.51 7.33
C GLU A 57 1.36 10.64 5.80
N HIS A 58 2.42 11.19 5.24
CA HIS A 58 2.64 11.34 3.80
C HIS A 58 3.92 10.62 3.41
N ALA A 59 3.81 9.55 2.64
CA ALA A 59 4.96 8.81 2.12
C ALA A 59 5.28 9.24 0.70
N LEU A 60 6.56 9.44 0.36
CA LEU A 60 6.95 9.57 -1.03
C LEU A 60 6.66 8.27 -1.79
N ALA A 61 6.17 8.40 -3.02
CA ALA A 61 5.99 7.28 -3.93
C ALA A 61 7.32 6.54 -4.10
N ARG A 62 7.28 5.21 -4.03
CA ARG A 62 8.49 4.41 -4.05
C ARG A 62 8.30 3.07 -4.74
N THR A 63 9.40 2.53 -5.21
CA THR A 63 9.53 1.13 -5.61
C THR A 63 10.42 0.38 -4.63
N GLU A 64 10.22 -0.92 -4.54
CA GLU A 64 11.02 -1.81 -3.71
C GLU A 64 11.67 -2.86 -4.59
N ARG A 65 13.01 -2.94 -4.56
CA ARG A 65 13.77 -3.95 -5.28
C ARG A 65 14.45 -4.88 -4.29
N LYS A 66 14.25 -6.18 -4.46
CA LYS A 66 14.95 -7.18 -3.67
C LYS A 66 16.43 -7.21 -4.04
N THR A 67 17.29 -7.01 -3.05
CA THR A 67 18.75 -6.98 -3.23
C THR A 67 19.46 -8.14 -2.54
N ALA A 68 18.80 -8.80 -1.55
CA ALA A 68 19.35 -9.93 -0.82
C ALA A 68 18.22 -10.82 -0.26
N PRO A 69 18.48 -12.08 0.13
CA PRO A 69 17.51 -12.89 0.87
C PRO A 69 17.16 -12.30 2.24
N GLY A 70 15.92 -12.49 2.69
CA GLY A 70 15.45 -12.08 4.03
C GLY A 70 14.76 -10.71 4.09
N TYR A 71 14.31 -10.36 5.30
CA TYR A 71 13.47 -9.18 5.57
C TYR A 71 14.19 -7.83 5.31
N ARG A 72 15.50 -7.77 5.48
CA ARG A 72 16.32 -6.56 5.27
C ARG A 72 16.89 -6.43 3.86
N GLY A 73 16.55 -7.33 2.95
CA GLY A 73 17.12 -7.40 1.60
C GLY A 73 16.35 -6.60 0.55
N PHE A 74 15.80 -5.43 0.90
CA PHE A 74 15.12 -4.56 -0.05
C PHE A 74 15.83 -3.21 -0.17
N ALA A 75 16.15 -2.80 -1.39
CA ALA A 75 16.51 -1.43 -1.70
C ALA A 75 15.22 -0.66 -2.03
N ILE A 76 15.03 0.44 -1.33
CA ILE A 76 13.93 1.37 -1.56
C ILE A 76 14.43 2.46 -2.50
N HIS A 77 13.70 2.68 -3.57
CA HIS A 77 13.92 3.79 -4.48
C HIS A 77 12.69 4.72 -4.40
N ALA A 78 12.88 5.88 -3.79
CA ALA A 78 11.90 6.95 -3.75
C ALA A 78 12.50 8.16 -4.47
N ALA A 79 11.93 8.48 -5.61
CA ALA A 79 12.38 9.58 -6.47
C ALA A 79 11.19 10.18 -7.21
N PRO A 80 11.29 11.43 -7.70
CA PRO A 80 10.17 12.11 -8.38
C PRO A 80 9.66 11.41 -9.64
N ASP A 81 10.45 10.53 -10.24
CA ASP A 81 10.08 9.73 -11.42
C ASP A 81 9.25 8.49 -11.10
N VAL A 82 9.13 8.12 -9.82
CA VAL A 82 8.27 7.00 -9.40
C VAL A 82 6.80 7.40 -9.55
N THR A 83 6.08 6.64 -10.38
CA THR A 83 4.67 6.89 -10.65
C THR A 83 3.77 6.33 -9.53
N LEU A 84 2.53 6.83 -9.46
CA LEU A 84 1.51 6.30 -8.55
C LEU A 84 1.28 4.79 -8.79
N GLU A 85 1.18 4.36 -10.05
CA GLU A 85 0.95 2.94 -10.39
C GLU A 85 2.10 2.05 -9.90
N GLN A 86 3.35 2.52 -10.00
CA GLN A 86 4.51 1.79 -9.48
C GLN A 86 4.46 1.64 -7.95
N ASP A 87 4.03 2.68 -7.21
CA ASP A 87 3.83 2.59 -5.77
C ASP A 87 2.68 1.64 -5.41
N LEU A 88 1.56 1.71 -6.12
CA LEU A 88 0.43 0.81 -5.89
C LEU A 88 0.77 -0.65 -6.20
N ARG A 89 1.60 -0.91 -7.24
CA ARG A 89 2.01 -2.26 -7.66
C ARG A 89 2.82 -3.03 -6.61
N ARG A 90 3.57 -2.35 -5.74
CA ARG A 90 4.35 -2.99 -4.67
C ARG A 90 3.49 -3.40 -3.46
N ARG A 91 2.24 -2.96 -3.38
CA ARG A 91 1.33 -3.29 -2.29
C ARG A 91 0.93 -4.75 -2.34
N ASP A 92 0.44 -5.23 -1.21
CA ASP A 92 0.10 -6.64 -1.00
C ASP A 92 -1.17 -7.07 -1.74
N LEU A 93 -2.28 -6.37 -1.49
CA LEU A 93 -3.62 -6.70 -1.98
C LEU A 93 -4.17 -5.61 -2.90
N THR A 94 -4.95 -6.02 -3.90
CA THR A 94 -5.64 -5.12 -4.81
C THR A 94 -6.51 -4.11 -4.07
N ILE A 95 -7.21 -4.54 -3.03
CA ILE A 95 -8.06 -3.70 -2.18
C ILE A 95 -7.30 -2.63 -1.39
N ASN A 96 -5.99 -2.76 -1.22
CA ASN A 96 -5.09 -1.78 -0.62
C ASN A 96 -4.32 -0.97 -1.67
N ALA A 97 -4.46 -1.33 -2.96
CA ALA A 97 -3.80 -0.70 -4.09
C ALA A 97 -4.74 0.22 -4.89
N ILE A 98 -5.65 0.87 -4.18
CA ILE A 98 -6.57 1.89 -4.67
C ILE A 98 -6.05 3.24 -4.20
N ALA A 99 -6.21 4.27 -5.02
CA ALA A 99 -5.88 5.64 -4.68
C ALA A 99 -7.06 6.58 -4.98
N ARG A 100 -7.08 7.73 -4.29
CA ARG A 100 -8.02 8.82 -4.54
C ARG A 100 -7.25 10.13 -4.70
N ASP A 101 -7.52 10.87 -5.75
CA ASP A 101 -6.93 12.18 -5.98
C ASP A 101 -7.66 13.30 -5.20
N ALA A 102 -7.14 14.54 -5.28
CA ALA A 102 -7.72 15.72 -4.65
C ALA A 102 -9.08 16.15 -5.24
N ARG A 103 -9.51 15.55 -6.35
CA ARG A 103 -10.81 15.79 -7.01
C ARG A 103 -11.81 14.66 -6.76
N ASP A 104 -11.52 13.77 -5.79
CA ASP A 104 -12.31 12.58 -5.46
C ASP A 104 -12.35 11.50 -6.58
N ASN A 105 -11.51 11.59 -7.59
CA ASN A 105 -11.43 10.52 -8.59
C ASN A 105 -10.71 9.31 -8.00
N ILE A 106 -11.31 8.14 -8.18
CA ILE A 106 -10.71 6.88 -7.77
C ILE A 106 -9.82 6.33 -8.89
N ILE A 107 -8.58 6.04 -8.54
CA ILE A 107 -7.56 5.44 -9.41
C ILE A 107 -7.34 4.01 -8.92
N ASP A 108 -7.72 3.04 -9.75
CA ASP A 108 -7.75 1.62 -9.41
C ASP A 108 -7.18 0.76 -10.55
N PRO A 109 -5.85 0.76 -10.75
CA PRO A 109 -5.23 0.05 -11.87
C PRO A 109 -5.27 -1.48 -11.71
N PHE A 110 -5.59 -2.00 -10.53
CA PHE A 110 -5.52 -3.44 -10.22
C PHE A 110 -6.89 -4.07 -9.90
N GLY A 111 -7.99 -3.33 -10.07
CA GLY A 111 -9.35 -3.84 -9.89
C GLY A 111 -9.75 -4.06 -8.42
N GLY A 112 -9.12 -3.34 -7.49
CA GLY A 112 -9.40 -3.48 -6.06
C GLY A 112 -10.83 -3.13 -5.66
N ARG A 113 -11.51 -2.21 -6.37
CA ARG A 113 -12.92 -1.88 -6.11
C ARG A 113 -13.87 -3.04 -6.42
N ASP A 114 -13.60 -3.77 -7.48
CA ASP A 114 -14.42 -4.94 -7.83
C ASP A 114 -14.13 -6.09 -6.88
N ASP A 115 -12.88 -6.28 -6.48
CA ASP A 115 -12.53 -7.23 -5.43
C ASP A 115 -13.16 -6.87 -4.08
N LEU A 116 -13.28 -5.59 -3.72
CA LEU A 116 -14.02 -5.15 -2.52
C LEU A 116 -15.50 -5.54 -2.60
N LYS A 117 -16.17 -5.28 -3.72
CA LYS A 117 -17.58 -5.65 -3.93
C LYS A 117 -17.79 -7.17 -3.88
N ALA A 118 -16.85 -7.91 -4.49
CA ALA A 118 -16.86 -9.36 -4.49
C ALA A 118 -16.41 -9.99 -3.16
N ARG A 119 -15.95 -9.19 -2.19
CA ARG A 119 -15.33 -9.65 -0.94
C ARG A 119 -14.15 -10.58 -1.17
N LEU A 120 -13.33 -10.27 -2.17
CA LEU A 120 -12.23 -11.08 -2.62
C LEU A 120 -10.89 -10.50 -2.16
N LEU A 121 -10.01 -11.35 -1.63
CA LEU A 121 -8.62 -11.01 -1.37
C LEU A 121 -7.74 -11.51 -2.52
N ARG A 122 -7.17 -10.58 -3.27
CA ARG A 122 -6.30 -10.85 -4.41
C ARG A 122 -4.98 -10.10 -4.25
N HIS A 123 -3.89 -10.76 -4.54
CA HIS A 123 -2.58 -10.11 -4.58
C HIS A 123 -2.45 -9.19 -5.80
N VAL A 124 -1.76 -8.06 -5.62
CA VAL A 124 -1.47 -7.13 -6.72
C VAL A 124 -0.51 -7.77 -7.74
N SER A 125 0.45 -8.56 -7.27
CA SER A 125 1.45 -9.19 -8.13
C SER A 125 1.95 -10.52 -7.56
N ASP A 126 2.42 -11.43 -8.45
CA ASP A 126 3.05 -12.70 -8.07
C ASP A 126 4.35 -12.52 -7.25
N ALA A 127 4.97 -11.35 -7.35
CA ALA A 127 6.16 -11.03 -6.57
C ALA A 127 5.90 -11.08 -5.07
N PHE A 128 4.70 -10.70 -4.62
CA PHE A 128 4.30 -10.77 -3.22
C PHE A 128 4.25 -12.23 -2.73
N LEU A 129 3.66 -13.13 -3.50
CA LEU A 129 3.57 -14.56 -3.16
C LEU A 129 4.95 -15.18 -2.99
N ARG A 130 5.87 -14.93 -3.94
CA ARG A 130 7.24 -15.44 -3.86
C ARG A 130 7.98 -14.95 -2.63
N ASN A 131 7.86 -13.67 -2.31
CA ASN A 131 8.51 -13.07 -1.14
C ASN A 131 7.96 -13.60 0.18
N THR A 132 6.69 -13.96 0.24
CA THR A 132 6.04 -14.49 1.45
C THR A 132 6.46 -15.93 1.73
N VAL A 133 6.58 -16.76 0.70
CA VAL A 133 7.05 -18.15 0.82
C VAL A 133 8.50 -18.19 1.30
N GLU A 134 9.37 -17.32 0.79
CA GLU A 134 10.78 -17.24 1.19
C GLU A 134 10.98 -16.72 2.63
N ARG A 135 10.01 -15.99 3.20
CA ARG A 135 10.06 -15.52 4.60
C ARG A 135 9.82 -16.61 5.63
N GLY A 136 9.57 -17.86 5.20
CA GLY A 136 9.43 -19.00 6.11
C GLY A 136 8.24 -18.91 7.08
N THR A 137 7.32 -18.00 6.84
CA THR A 137 6.08 -17.94 7.58
C THR A 137 5.22 -19.13 7.18
N ARG A 138 5.29 -20.20 7.96
CA ARG A 138 4.27 -21.26 8.02
C ARG A 138 2.94 -20.74 8.60
N ALA A 139 2.63 -19.48 8.39
CA ALA A 139 1.29 -19.01 8.62
C ALA A 139 0.45 -19.56 7.47
N SER A 140 -0.47 -20.41 7.79
CA SER A 140 -1.47 -21.01 6.93
C SER A 140 -2.35 -19.97 6.20
N HIS A 141 -1.98 -18.72 6.17
CA HIS A 141 -2.34 -17.65 5.23
C HIS A 141 -1.65 -16.34 5.63
N PRO A 142 -0.82 -15.72 4.76
CA PRO A 142 -0.28 -14.36 4.99
C PRO A 142 -1.38 -13.31 5.17
N LEU A 143 -2.56 -13.60 4.67
CA LEU A 143 -3.74 -12.74 4.71
C LEU A 143 -4.37 -12.63 6.10
N ALA A 144 -4.29 -13.67 6.94
CA ALA A 144 -4.75 -13.61 8.32
C ALA A 144 -3.97 -12.57 9.15
N PHE A 145 -2.70 -12.35 8.83
CA PHE A 145 -1.85 -11.41 9.55
C PHE A 145 -2.16 -9.94 9.20
N LEU A 146 -2.56 -9.66 7.98
CA LEU A 146 -2.95 -8.30 7.55
C LEU A 146 -4.30 -7.86 8.10
N LEU A 147 -5.18 -8.80 8.36
CA LEU A 147 -6.51 -8.55 8.95
C LEU A 147 -6.45 -8.37 10.47
N LEU A 148 -5.37 -8.83 11.13
CA LEU A 148 -5.22 -8.74 12.58
C LEU A 148 -4.68 -7.40 13.07
N ASP A 149 -4.06 -6.60 12.20
CA ASP A 149 -3.35 -5.40 12.63
C ASP A 149 -4.26 -4.21 12.99
N ARG A 150 -5.57 -4.25 12.71
CA ARG A 150 -6.51 -3.17 13.10
C ARG A 150 -7.87 -3.66 13.61
N GLN A 151 -7.92 -4.69 14.41
CA GLN A 151 -9.11 -5.12 15.22
C GLN A 151 -10.46 -5.22 14.47
N ARG A 152 -10.50 -5.36 13.16
CA ARG A 152 -11.74 -5.52 12.40
C ARG A 152 -11.62 -6.66 11.41
N ILE A 153 -12.21 -7.79 11.80
CA ILE A 153 -12.36 -8.95 10.93
C ILE A 153 -13.42 -8.62 9.87
N LEU A 154 -12.98 -8.15 8.70
CA LEU A 154 -13.80 -8.32 7.52
C LEU A 154 -13.63 -9.77 7.09
N LEU A 155 -14.68 -10.57 7.18
CA LEU A 155 -14.72 -11.92 6.59
C LEU A 155 -14.78 -11.75 5.07
N LEU A 156 -13.60 -11.60 4.47
CA LEU A 156 -13.43 -11.65 3.02
C LEU A 156 -13.10 -13.09 2.65
N GLU A 157 -13.81 -13.63 1.68
CA GLU A 157 -13.47 -14.94 1.13
C GLU A 157 -12.15 -14.86 0.38
N VAL A 158 -11.25 -15.80 0.64
CA VAL A 158 -10.00 -15.93 -0.10
C VAL A 158 -10.31 -16.62 -1.42
N GLY A 159 -10.33 -15.87 -2.50
CA GLY A 159 -10.43 -16.44 -3.85
C GLY A 159 -9.21 -17.29 -4.14
N ALA A 160 -9.42 -18.56 -4.48
CA ALA A 160 -8.37 -19.42 -4.98
C ALA A 160 -7.81 -18.80 -6.29
N VAL A 161 -6.60 -18.27 -6.23
CA VAL A 161 -5.82 -18.02 -7.43
C VAL A 161 -5.56 -19.41 -8.04
N GLY A 162 -6.09 -19.64 -9.24
CA GLY A 162 -6.04 -20.92 -9.90
C GLY A 162 -4.63 -21.49 -9.88
N MET A 163 -4.46 -22.59 -9.15
CA MET A 163 -3.33 -23.49 -9.38
C MET A 163 -3.56 -24.11 -10.76
N ALA A 164 -2.98 -23.52 -11.80
CA ALA A 164 -2.79 -24.23 -13.04
C ALA A 164 -1.94 -25.45 -12.71
N LYS A 165 -2.55 -26.62 -12.75
CA LYS A 165 -1.84 -27.89 -12.74
C LYS A 165 -0.98 -27.92 -14.01
N ALA A 166 0.33 -28.03 -13.81
CA ALA A 166 1.23 -28.53 -14.84
C ALA A 166 0.99 -30.03 -15.03
#